data_24327a926ecc5b3c7251e59d635eb745
#
_entry.id   24327a926ecc5b3c7251e59d635eb745
#
_cell.length_a   1.000
_cell.length_b   1.000
_cell.length_c   1.000
_cell.angle_alpha   90.00
_cell.angle_beta   90.00
_cell.angle_gamma   90.00
#
_symmetry.space_group_name_H-M   'P 1'
#
loop_
_entity.id
_entity.type
_entity.pdbx_description
1 polymer ?
#
loop_
_entity_poly.entity_id
_entity_poly.type
_entity_poly.pdbx_seq_one_letter_code
_entity_poly.pdbx_strand_id
1 'polypeptide(L)'
;MPKGNEMNAPNSFRAQPDERGHFGDFGGRYVAETLMPLILDLEREYRAAQVDPAFKAEFDDLMTHYVGRPSPMYYAERMTDTLRASAPEGKGPKVYFKREELNHTGAHKINNCIGQILLAKRMGKTRIIAETGAGQHGVATATVAARFGLPCTIFMGARDIERQAPNVFRMKLLGAEVRPVTSGAQTLKDAMNEALRDWVANVHDTFYIIGTAAGPHPYPEMVRDFQSVIGTESKAQILEAEGRLPDLLIASVGGGSNAIGLFHPFLDDPEVAMLGIEAAGHGLNTTQHAASLTGGKPGILHGNKTYLLQDEDGQIAEAHSISAGLDYPGIGPEHSWLNDTGRVVYEGVTDTEALDAFQLCCKVEGIIPALECSHALVGLIRRAPLMDRDQIVLVNISGRGDKDIFTVADALGAKM
;
A
#
# COMPACT_ATOMS: atom_id res chain seq x y z
N MET A 1 -28.31 19.54 -11.77
CA MET A 1 -27.55 19.31 -10.54
C MET A 1 -26.46 20.36 -10.49
N PRO A 2 -26.28 21.13 -9.42
CA PRO A 2 -25.24 22.15 -9.36
C PRO A 2 -23.88 21.44 -9.34
N LYS A 3 -22.97 21.86 -10.21
CA LYS A 3 -21.56 21.46 -10.23
C LYS A 3 -20.97 21.84 -8.86
N GLY A 4 -20.32 20.86 -8.22
CA GLY A 4 -19.62 21.05 -6.96
C GLY A 4 -18.60 22.19 -7.08
N ASN A 5 -18.35 22.85 -5.95
CA ASN A 5 -17.31 23.85 -5.77
C ASN A 5 -16.03 23.38 -6.48
N GLU A 6 -15.54 24.17 -7.41
CA GLU A 6 -14.14 24.14 -7.81
C GLU A 6 -13.34 24.52 -6.57
N MET A 7 -12.92 23.53 -5.80
CA MET A 7 -11.88 23.73 -4.80
C MET A 7 -10.66 24.20 -5.58
N ASN A 8 -10.17 25.42 -5.32
CA ASN A 8 -8.94 25.91 -5.91
C ASN A 8 -7.86 24.85 -5.65
N ALA A 9 -7.24 24.38 -6.73
CA ALA A 9 -6.14 23.43 -6.59
C ALA A 9 -5.07 24.04 -5.65
N PRO A 10 -4.48 23.25 -4.73
CA PRO A 10 -3.45 23.76 -3.83
C PRO A 10 -2.24 24.19 -4.63
N ASN A 11 -1.46 25.15 -4.10
CA ASN A 11 -0.20 25.56 -4.71
C ASN A 11 0.82 24.42 -4.82
N SER A 12 0.72 23.41 -3.94
CA SER A 12 1.48 22.18 -3.97
C SER A 12 0.67 21.05 -3.34
N PHE A 13 0.50 19.94 -4.05
CA PHE A 13 -0.11 18.72 -3.52
C PHE A 13 0.78 18.03 -2.49
N ARG A 14 2.09 18.33 -2.47
CA ARG A 14 3.06 17.76 -1.53
C ARG A 14 3.13 18.49 -0.20
N ALA A 15 2.46 19.64 -0.08
CA ALA A 15 2.46 20.45 1.15
C ALA A 15 1.52 19.91 2.26
N GLN A 16 0.82 18.80 2.01
CA GLN A 16 -0.05 18.15 3.00
C GLN A 16 0.69 17.08 3.81
N PRO A 17 0.23 16.73 5.02
CA PRO A 17 -0.95 17.26 5.71
C PRO A 17 -0.70 18.62 6.37
N ASP A 18 -1.79 19.24 6.88
CA ASP A 18 -1.69 20.42 7.75
C ASP A 18 -1.10 20.06 9.13
N GLU A 19 -0.90 21.08 9.99
CA GLU A 19 -0.33 20.89 11.36
C GLU A 19 -1.21 20.01 12.27
N ARG A 20 -2.48 19.79 11.92
CA ARG A 20 -3.41 18.91 12.64
C ARG A 20 -3.41 17.50 12.08
N GLY A 21 -2.67 17.26 11.00
CA GLY A 21 -2.61 15.97 10.32
C GLY A 21 -3.76 15.73 9.35
N HIS A 22 -4.33 16.81 8.77
CA HIS A 22 -5.40 16.67 7.79
C HIS A 22 -4.89 16.90 6.36
N PHE A 23 -5.42 16.10 5.45
CA PHE A 23 -5.37 16.24 4.00
C PHE A 23 -6.74 16.78 3.55
N GLY A 24 -6.92 18.09 3.49
CA GLY A 24 -8.23 18.71 3.35
C GLY A 24 -9.17 18.28 4.50
N ASP A 25 -10.28 17.63 4.17
CA ASP A 25 -11.27 17.15 5.15
C ASP A 25 -10.91 15.78 5.78
N PHE A 26 -9.86 15.12 5.32
CA PHE A 26 -9.48 13.75 5.71
C PHE A 26 -8.26 13.72 6.64
N GLY A 27 -8.05 12.60 7.33
CA GLY A 27 -6.92 12.46 8.27
C GLY A 27 -7.32 12.73 9.71
N GLY A 28 -6.45 13.40 10.47
CA GLY A 28 -6.67 13.73 11.88
C GLY A 28 -6.27 12.63 12.87
N ARG A 29 -6.69 12.79 14.14
CA ARG A 29 -6.33 11.91 15.27
C ARG A 29 -7.59 11.50 16.03
N TYR A 30 -8.31 10.50 15.55
CA TYR A 30 -9.54 9.98 16.17
C TYR A 30 -9.22 8.75 17.01
N VAL A 31 -8.51 8.95 18.12
CA VAL A 31 -8.05 7.90 19.03
C VAL A 31 -8.58 8.12 20.45
N ALA A 32 -8.50 7.07 21.27
CA ALA A 32 -8.79 7.18 22.70
C ALA A 32 -7.82 8.15 23.38
N GLU A 33 -8.29 8.88 24.39
CA GLU A 33 -7.50 9.88 25.14
C GLU A 33 -6.22 9.29 25.72
N THR A 34 -6.26 8.03 26.16
CA THR A 34 -5.09 7.31 26.70
C THR A 34 -3.97 7.11 25.70
N LEU A 35 -4.29 7.11 24.41
CA LEU A 35 -3.31 6.94 23.33
C LEU A 35 -2.72 8.29 22.85
N MET A 36 -3.42 9.40 23.10
CA MET A 36 -3.03 10.71 22.57
C MET A 36 -1.62 11.15 22.98
N PRO A 37 -1.17 11.00 24.26
CA PRO A 37 0.20 11.36 24.62
C PRO A 37 1.26 10.63 23.78
N LEU A 38 1.07 9.33 23.54
CA LEU A 38 2.00 8.54 22.72
C LEU A 38 2.00 8.97 21.26
N ILE A 39 0.84 9.30 20.70
CA ILE A 39 0.72 9.82 19.32
C ILE A 39 1.47 11.14 19.16
N LEU A 40 1.34 12.06 20.13
CA LEU A 40 2.06 13.33 20.12
C LEU A 40 3.58 13.14 20.33
N ASP A 41 3.98 12.18 21.16
CA ASP A 41 5.38 11.81 21.33
C ASP A 41 5.97 11.21 20.05
N LEU A 42 5.21 10.34 19.35
CA LEU A 42 5.61 9.77 18.07
C LEU A 42 5.79 10.88 17.01
N GLU A 43 4.85 11.81 16.93
CA GLU A 43 4.95 12.93 15.99
C GLU A 43 6.20 13.76 16.25
N ARG A 44 6.47 14.10 17.52
CA ARG A 44 7.66 14.86 17.90
C ARG A 44 8.96 14.12 17.50
N GLU A 45 9.06 12.82 17.78
CA GLU A 45 10.21 12.00 17.40
C GLU A 45 10.36 11.86 15.89
N TYR A 46 9.24 11.70 15.18
CA TYR A 46 9.23 11.65 13.72
C TYR A 46 9.72 12.96 13.11
N ARG A 47 9.23 14.12 13.58
CA ARG A 47 9.72 15.44 13.13
C ARG A 47 11.21 15.63 13.43
N ALA A 48 11.67 15.21 14.59
CA ALA A 48 13.09 15.25 14.93
C ALA A 48 13.93 14.34 14.03
N ALA A 49 13.44 13.14 13.72
CA ALA A 49 14.11 12.18 12.84
C ALA A 49 14.25 12.69 11.40
N GLN A 50 13.25 13.41 10.88
CA GLN A 50 13.27 13.95 9.51
C GLN A 50 14.45 14.90 9.25
N VAL A 51 14.91 15.61 10.27
CA VAL A 51 16.01 16.59 10.18
C VAL A 51 17.32 16.10 10.80
N ASP A 52 17.37 14.87 11.33
CA ASP A 52 18.54 14.29 11.95
C ASP A 52 19.42 13.55 10.91
N PRO A 53 20.63 14.06 10.61
CA PRO A 53 21.54 13.40 9.68
C PRO A 53 21.93 11.97 10.09
N ALA A 54 22.00 11.68 11.41
CA ALA A 54 22.36 10.35 11.90
C ALA A 54 21.23 9.35 11.64
N PHE A 55 19.96 9.76 11.85
CA PHE A 55 18.80 8.92 11.49
C PHE A 55 18.78 8.65 10.00
N LYS A 56 18.97 9.69 9.18
CA LYS A 56 18.99 9.53 7.73
C LYS A 56 20.09 8.59 7.27
N ALA A 57 21.30 8.71 7.82
CA ALA A 57 22.43 7.84 7.46
C ALA A 57 22.16 6.36 7.84
N GLU A 58 21.60 6.08 9.04
CA GLU A 58 21.23 4.72 9.48
C GLU A 58 20.11 4.16 8.60
N PHE A 59 19.11 4.98 8.26
CA PHE A 59 18.03 4.59 7.35
C PHE A 59 18.55 4.27 5.96
N ASP A 60 19.34 5.13 5.34
CA ASP A 60 19.91 4.96 4.00
C ASP A 60 20.84 3.73 3.93
N ASP A 61 21.65 3.49 4.96
CA ASP A 61 22.49 2.29 5.06
C ASP A 61 21.67 1.00 5.06
N LEU A 62 20.62 0.94 5.88
CA LEU A 62 19.72 -0.21 5.93
C LEU A 62 18.94 -0.38 4.62
N MET A 63 18.50 0.71 4.00
CA MET A 63 17.81 0.64 2.71
C MET A 63 18.73 0.08 1.63
N THR A 64 19.99 0.46 1.62
CA THR A 64 20.98 0.00 0.63
C THR A 64 21.44 -1.43 0.91
N HIS A 65 21.92 -1.71 2.12
CA HIS A 65 22.66 -2.95 2.40
C HIS A 65 21.80 -4.07 2.98
N TYR A 66 20.62 -3.74 3.53
CA TYR A 66 19.71 -4.74 4.10
C TYR A 66 18.44 -4.94 3.25
N VAL A 67 17.85 -3.88 2.73
CA VAL A 67 16.67 -3.96 1.85
C VAL A 67 17.07 -4.29 0.41
N GLY A 68 18.22 -3.81 -0.05
CA GLY A 68 18.73 -4.03 -1.41
C GLY A 68 18.29 -2.97 -2.42
N ARG A 69 18.08 -1.72 -1.94
CA ARG A 69 17.73 -0.60 -2.83
C ARG A 69 18.96 0.03 -3.51
N PRO A 70 18.80 0.71 -4.66
CA PRO A 70 17.53 1.00 -5.33
C PRO A 70 16.88 -0.23 -5.98
N SER A 71 15.54 -0.33 -5.89
CA SER A 71 14.79 -1.36 -6.63
C SER A 71 14.92 -1.10 -8.14
N PRO A 72 15.09 -2.16 -8.97
CA PRO A 72 15.22 -1.98 -10.41
C PRO A 72 13.97 -1.36 -11.05
N MET A 73 14.18 -0.51 -12.06
CA MET A 73 13.19 -0.21 -13.06
C MET A 73 13.44 -1.11 -14.27
N TYR A 74 12.43 -1.84 -14.69
CA TYR A 74 12.50 -2.84 -15.74
C TYR A 74 11.62 -2.44 -16.93
N TYR A 75 12.22 -2.32 -18.12
CA TYR A 75 11.46 -2.18 -19.35
C TYR A 75 10.81 -3.52 -19.70
N ALA A 76 9.48 -3.57 -19.59
CA ALA A 76 8.69 -4.77 -19.85
C ALA A 76 8.44 -4.91 -21.36
N GLU A 77 9.47 -5.36 -22.08
CA GLU A 77 9.50 -5.38 -23.55
C GLU A 77 8.38 -6.27 -24.11
N ARG A 78 8.25 -7.50 -23.59
CA ARG A 78 7.25 -8.43 -24.10
C ARG A 78 5.81 -8.02 -23.74
N MET A 79 5.61 -7.40 -22.58
CA MET A 79 4.32 -6.80 -22.22
C MET A 79 4.01 -5.64 -23.17
N THR A 80 4.97 -4.77 -23.43
CA THR A 80 4.84 -3.69 -24.41
C THR A 80 4.44 -4.21 -25.80
N ASP A 81 5.12 -5.23 -26.29
CA ASP A 81 4.83 -5.82 -27.61
C ASP A 81 3.47 -6.53 -27.65
N THR A 82 3.12 -7.24 -26.57
CA THR A 82 1.81 -7.91 -26.44
C THR A 82 0.66 -6.91 -26.47
N LEU A 83 0.79 -5.80 -25.72
CA LEU A 83 -0.22 -4.75 -25.70
C LEU A 83 -0.32 -4.02 -27.05
N ARG A 84 0.80 -3.77 -27.74
CA ARG A 84 0.84 -3.20 -29.07
C ARG A 84 0.19 -4.07 -30.12
N ALA A 85 0.40 -5.39 -30.03
CA ALA A 85 -0.19 -6.34 -30.97
C ALA A 85 -1.72 -6.41 -30.89
N SER A 86 -2.29 -6.09 -29.73
CA SER A 86 -3.74 -6.05 -29.51
C SER A 86 -4.37 -4.65 -29.61
N ALA A 87 -3.55 -3.60 -29.76
CA ALA A 87 -4.00 -2.22 -29.82
C ALA A 87 -4.22 -1.76 -31.26
N PRO A 88 -5.01 -0.68 -31.50
CA PRO A 88 -5.09 -0.01 -32.80
C PRO A 88 -3.69 0.46 -33.29
N GLU A 89 -3.58 0.65 -34.61
CA GLU A 89 -2.33 1.15 -35.20
C GLU A 89 -1.89 2.47 -34.55
N GLY A 90 -0.60 2.60 -34.24
CA GLY A 90 -0.02 3.76 -33.55
C GLY A 90 -0.23 3.78 -32.04
N LYS A 91 -0.97 2.84 -31.47
CA LYS A 91 -1.23 2.74 -30.04
C LYS A 91 -0.35 1.70 -29.32
N GLY A 92 -0.40 1.72 -27.99
CA GLY A 92 0.35 0.85 -27.10
C GLY A 92 1.64 1.52 -26.59
N PRO A 93 1.66 2.02 -25.36
CA PRO A 93 2.77 2.76 -24.78
C PRO A 93 3.98 1.86 -24.51
N LYS A 94 5.11 2.46 -24.15
CA LYS A 94 6.22 1.78 -23.49
C LYS A 94 5.83 1.46 -22.06
N VAL A 95 6.09 0.25 -21.60
CA VAL A 95 5.74 -0.21 -20.25
C VAL A 95 6.99 -0.42 -19.42
N TYR A 96 7.02 0.20 -18.25
CA TYR A 96 8.05 0.01 -17.25
C TYR A 96 7.45 -0.53 -15.96
N PHE A 97 8.17 -1.45 -15.29
CA PHE A 97 7.83 -1.97 -13.98
C PHE A 97 8.82 -1.47 -12.94
N LYS A 98 8.33 -0.84 -11.86
CA LYS A 98 9.12 -0.62 -10.64
C LYS A 98 9.06 -1.89 -9.83
N ARG A 99 10.21 -2.56 -9.67
CA ARG A 99 10.35 -3.93 -9.18
C ARG A 99 10.51 -4.00 -7.64
N GLU A 100 9.47 -3.57 -6.90
CA GLU A 100 9.49 -3.60 -5.41
C GLU A 100 9.41 -5.02 -4.84
N GLU A 101 8.99 -5.99 -5.62
CA GLU A 101 8.97 -7.41 -5.23
C GLU A 101 10.36 -8.03 -5.10
N LEU A 102 11.40 -7.38 -5.60
CA LEU A 102 12.79 -7.81 -5.46
C LEU A 102 13.45 -7.34 -4.17
N ASN A 103 12.84 -6.46 -3.41
CA ASN A 103 13.34 -6.03 -2.12
C ASN A 103 13.38 -7.19 -1.12
N HIS A 104 14.24 -7.08 -0.11
CA HIS A 104 14.23 -8.00 1.03
C HIS A 104 12.81 -8.16 1.58
N THR A 105 12.40 -9.38 1.92
CA THR A 105 11.04 -9.82 2.25
C THR A 105 10.08 -10.02 1.07
N GLY A 106 10.40 -9.51 -0.12
CA GLY A 106 9.64 -9.73 -1.36
C GLY A 106 8.49 -8.76 -1.59
N ALA A 107 8.55 -7.55 -1.01
CA ALA A 107 7.56 -6.50 -1.21
C ALA A 107 8.05 -5.12 -0.71
N HIS A 108 7.32 -4.05 -1.06
CA HIS A 108 7.57 -2.68 -0.61
C HIS A 108 7.46 -2.46 0.91
N LYS A 109 6.80 -3.36 1.64
CA LYS A 109 6.49 -3.18 3.08
C LYS A 109 7.72 -2.96 3.95
N ILE A 110 8.86 -3.54 3.58
CA ILE A 110 10.10 -3.42 4.33
C ILE A 110 10.58 -1.96 4.44
N ASN A 111 10.35 -1.12 3.42
CA ASN A 111 10.76 0.28 3.42
C ASN A 111 10.20 1.03 4.63
N ASN A 112 8.90 0.92 4.83
CA ASN A 112 8.20 1.52 5.95
C ASN A 112 8.60 0.90 7.29
N CYS A 113 8.75 -0.43 7.35
CA CYS A 113 9.13 -1.12 8.59
C CYS A 113 10.52 -0.71 9.08
N ILE A 114 11.49 -0.44 8.18
CA ILE A 114 12.81 0.10 8.55
C ILE A 114 12.66 1.47 9.22
N GLY A 115 11.89 2.39 8.62
CA GLY A 115 11.69 3.73 9.21
C GLY A 115 11.02 3.65 10.59
N GLN A 116 9.96 2.86 10.72
CA GLN A 116 9.23 2.74 11.97
C GLN A 116 10.02 2.02 13.08
N ILE A 117 10.81 0.99 12.77
CA ILE A 117 11.62 0.31 13.80
C ILE A 117 12.72 1.23 14.34
N LEU A 118 13.31 2.09 13.48
CA LEU A 118 14.28 3.10 13.92
C LEU A 118 13.64 4.14 14.86
N LEU A 119 12.40 4.56 14.58
CA LEU A 119 11.63 5.43 15.48
C LEU A 119 11.32 4.72 16.81
N ALA A 120 10.89 3.46 16.77
CA ALA A 120 10.64 2.67 17.98
C ALA A 120 11.89 2.59 18.88
N LYS A 121 13.06 2.36 18.27
CA LYS A 121 14.37 2.34 18.96
C LYS A 121 14.68 3.70 19.62
N ARG A 122 14.47 4.81 18.90
CA ARG A 122 14.68 6.18 19.42
C ARG A 122 13.76 6.50 20.59
N MET A 123 12.51 6.03 20.53
CA MET A 123 11.52 6.19 21.61
C MET A 123 11.74 5.22 22.78
N GLY A 124 12.78 4.39 22.75
CA GLY A 124 13.08 3.42 23.82
C GLY A 124 12.06 2.34 23.97
N LYS A 125 11.29 2.01 22.91
CA LYS A 125 10.28 0.94 22.95
C LYS A 125 10.96 -0.43 22.91
N THR A 126 10.42 -1.34 23.73
CA THR A 126 11.01 -2.67 23.96
C THR A 126 10.18 -3.83 23.40
N ARG A 127 9.01 -3.53 22.83
CA ARG A 127 8.11 -4.50 22.20
C ARG A 127 7.52 -3.91 20.92
N ILE A 128 7.40 -4.76 19.92
CA ILE A 128 6.82 -4.42 18.63
C ILE A 128 5.52 -5.18 18.42
N ILE A 129 4.49 -4.51 17.93
CA ILE A 129 3.28 -5.16 17.43
C ILE A 129 3.00 -4.69 15.99
N ALA A 130 2.29 -5.53 15.24
CA ALA A 130 1.73 -5.17 13.94
C ALA A 130 0.46 -5.98 13.64
N GLU A 131 -0.32 -5.49 12.70
CA GLU A 131 -1.38 -6.22 12.03
C GLU A 131 -0.89 -6.78 10.70
N THR A 132 -1.60 -7.78 10.17
CA THR A 132 -1.37 -8.21 8.79
C THR A 132 -2.60 -8.95 8.22
N GLY A 133 -2.85 -8.79 6.91
CA GLY A 133 -3.81 -9.59 6.13
C GLY A 133 -3.07 -10.61 5.26
N ALA A 134 -2.52 -10.19 4.12
CA ALA A 134 -1.72 -11.05 3.23
C ALA A 134 -0.41 -11.60 3.85
N GLY A 135 -0.05 -11.17 5.03
CA GLY A 135 1.16 -11.60 5.73
C GLY A 135 2.43 -10.85 5.37
N GLN A 136 2.47 -10.09 4.29
CA GLN A 136 3.69 -9.40 3.85
C GLN A 136 4.16 -8.31 4.83
N HIS A 137 3.22 -7.56 5.41
CA HIS A 137 3.55 -6.59 6.45
C HIS A 137 4.04 -7.28 7.72
N GLY A 138 3.35 -8.36 8.14
CA GLY A 138 3.77 -9.17 9.28
C GLY A 138 5.18 -9.74 9.11
N VAL A 139 5.51 -10.28 7.93
CA VAL A 139 6.86 -10.76 7.61
C VAL A 139 7.88 -9.62 7.68
N ALA A 140 7.58 -8.46 7.09
CA ALA A 140 8.49 -7.31 7.12
C ALA A 140 8.72 -6.82 8.56
N THR A 141 7.66 -6.73 9.38
CA THR A 141 7.76 -6.34 10.80
C THR A 141 8.53 -7.36 11.62
N ALA A 142 8.24 -8.65 11.47
CA ALA A 142 9.00 -9.72 12.13
C ALA A 142 10.48 -9.70 11.74
N THR A 143 10.78 -9.40 10.47
CA THR A 143 12.14 -9.28 9.95
C THR A 143 12.91 -8.15 10.64
N VAL A 144 12.35 -6.95 10.71
CA VAL A 144 13.03 -5.82 11.37
C VAL A 144 13.09 -6.01 12.88
N ALA A 145 12.06 -6.57 13.51
CA ALA A 145 12.07 -6.88 14.94
C ALA A 145 13.19 -7.89 15.28
N ALA A 146 13.33 -8.96 14.51
CA ALA A 146 14.43 -9.93 14.64
C ALA A 146 15.81 -9.25 14.46
N ARG A 147 15.96 -8.41 13.43
CA ARG A 147 17.21 -7.67 13.16
C ARG A 147 17.63 -6.76 14.32
N PHE A 148 16.66 -6.17 15.03
CA PHE A 148 16.90 -5.28 16.15
C PHE A 148 16.78 -5.96 17.53
N GLY A 149 16.53 -7.26 17.58
CA GLY A 149 16.46 -8.05 18.83
C GLY A 149 15.26 -7.69 19.70
N LEU A 150 14.13 -7.27 19.11
CA LEU A 150 12.93 -6.86 19.82
C LEU A 150 11.85 -7.95 19.74
N PRO A 151 11.18 -8.27 20.86
CA PRO A 151 9.98 -9.12 20.85
C PRO A 151 8.91 -8.56 19.91
N CYS A 152 8.28 -9.45 19.13
CA CYS A 152 7.31 -9.06 18.12
C CYS A 152 6.05 -9.92 18.20
N THR A 153 4.88 -9.28 18.25
CA THR A 153 3.58 -9.94 18.15
C THR A 153 2.83 -9.43 16.91
N ILE A 154 2.42 -10.36 16.04
CA ILE A 154 1.67 -10.06 14.82
C ILE A 154 0.23 -10.53 14.99
N PHE A 155 -0.71 -9.59 14.92
CA PHE A 155 -2.15 -9.89 14.90
C PHE A 155 -2.57 -10.21 13.46
N MET A 156 -3.24 -11.33 13.28
CA MET A 156 -3.70 -11.78 11.96
C MET A 156 -5.06 -12.45 12.07
N GLY A 157 -5.98 -12.12 11.19
CA GLY A 157 -7.28 -12.77 11.16
C GLY A 157 -7.16 -14.29 10.95
N ALA A 158 -7.96 -15.08 11.67
CA ALA A 158 -7.88 -16.55 11.59
C ALA A 158 -8.11 -17.05 10.15
N ARG A 159 -9.02 -16.42 9.41
CA ARG A 159 -9.26 -16.69 7.97
C ARG A 159 -8.04 -16.38 7.09
N ASP A 160 -7.34 -15.28 7.39
CA ASP A 160 -6.12 -14.91 6.67
C ASP A 160 -4.95 -15.83 7.00
N ILE A 161 -4.86 -16.33 8.24
CA ILE A 161 -3.85 -17.32 8.65
C ILE A 161 -3.93 -18.58 7.78
N GLU A 162 -5.14 -19.06 7.50
CA GLU A 162 -5.35 -20.24 6.64
C GLU A 162 -4.96 -19.95 5.19
N ARG A 163 -5.40 -18.80 4.64
CA ARG A 163 -5.11 -18.41 3.26
C ARG A 163 -3.63 -18.16 3.00
N GLN A 164 -2.87 -17.71 4.01
CA GLN A 164 -1.51 -17.22 3.90
C GLN A 164 -0.50 -17.99 4.78
N ALA A 165 -0.71 -19.30 4.93
CA ALA A 165 0.11 -20.18 5.75
C ALA A 165 1.64 -20.07 5.52
N PRO A 166 2.16 -19.89 4.28
CA PRO A 166 3.60 -19.69 4.06
C PRO A 166 4.15 -18.45 4.76
N ASN A 167 3.42 -17.33 4.74
CA ASN A 167 3.84 -16.11 5.43
C ASN A 167 3.75 -16.26 6.95
N VAL A 168 2.73 -16.97 7.46
CA VAL A 168 2.62 -17.30 8.88
C VAL A 168 3.85 -18.09 9.36
N PHE A 169 4.27 -19.08 8.58
CA PHE A 169 5.46 -19.87 8.91
C PHE A 169 6.74 -18.99 8.87
N ARG A 170 6.89 -18.11 7.89
CA ARG A 170 8.01 -17.15 7.81
C ARG A 170 8.08 -16.24 9.05
N MET A 171 6.95 -15.69 9.51
CA MET A 171 6.89 -14.87 10.73
C MET A 171 7.35 -15.65 11.97
N LYS A 172 6.91 -16.90 12.11
CA LYS A 172 7.34 -17.79 13.22
C LYS A 172 8.82 -18.12 13.15
N LEU A 173 9.38 -18.38 11.97
CA LEU A 173 10.83 -18.59 11.77
C LEU A 173 11.66 -17.37 12.17
N LEU A 174 11.11 -16.16 11.98
CA LEU A 174 11.73 -14.89 12.39
C LEU A 174 11.56 -14.59 13.88
N GLY A 175 10.95 -15.50 14.64
CA GLY A 175 10.79 -15.38 16.09
C GLY A 175 9.56 -14.57 16.54
N ALA A 176 8.69 -14.15 15.62
CA ALA A 176 7.46 -13.44 15.99
C ALA A 176 6.37 -14.40 16.49
N GLU A 177 5.62 -13.96 17.49
CA GLU A 177 4.35 -14.56 17.87
C GLU A 177 3.27 -14.15 16.86
N VAL A 178 2.62 -15.10 16.21
CA VAL A 178 1.44 -14.83 15.38
C VAL A 178 0.19 -15.13 16.20
N ARG A 179 -0.57 -14.08 16.51
CA ARG A 179 -1.77 -14.16 17.33
C ARG A 179 -3.03 -14.15 16.45
N PRO A 180 -3.79 -15.26 16.42
CA PRO A 180 -5.00 -15.35 15.62
C PRO A 180 -6.11 -14.46 16.21
N VAL A 181 -6.79 -13.71 15.34
CA VAL A 181 -7.98 -12.92 15.66
C VAL A 181 -9.21 -13.64 15.13
N THR A 182 -10.06 -14.09 16.05
CA THR A 182 -11.26 -14.89 15.76
C THR A 182 -12.57 -14.10 15.84
N SER A 183 -12.50 -12.81 16.13
CA SER A 183 -13.66 -11.90 16.16
C SER A 183 -13.93 -11.31 14.77
N GLY A 184 -15.17 -10.87 14.56
CA GLY A 184 -15.61 -10.22 13.30
C GLY A 184 -15.50 -11.13 12.08
N ALA A 185 -15.11 -10.55 10.95
CA ALA A 185 -14.87 -11.26 9.69
C ALA A 185 -13.56 -12.08 9.68
N GLN A 186 -12.74 -11.96 10.72
CA GLN A 186 -11.45 -12.65 10.89
C GLN A 186 -10.43 -12.30 9.79
N THR A 187 -10.43 -11.05 9.33
CA THR A 187 -9.56 -10.49 8.29
C THR A 187 -8.73 -9.31 8.80
N LEU A 188 -8.05 -8.61 7.92
CA LEU A 188 -7.16 -7.48 8.22
C LEU A 188 -7.80 -6.41 9.10
N LYS A 189 -9.08 -6.05 8.87
CA LYS A 189 -9.78 -5.04 9.70
C LYS A 189 -9.81 -5.44 11.17
N ASP A 190 -10.13 -6.70 11.46
CA ASP A 190 -10.23 -7.20 12.82
C ASP A 190 -8.85 -7.37 13.48
N ALA A 191 -7.84 -7.72 12.69
CA ALA A 191 -6.45 -7.72 13.12
C ALA A 191 -5.98 -6.31 13.54
N MET A 192 -6.33 -5.25 12.78
CA MET A 192 -6.06 -3.87 13.15
C MET A 192 -6.79 -3.46 14.44
N ASN A 193 -8.05 -3.85 14.60
CA ASN A 193 -8.82 -3.59 15.82
C ASN A 193 -8.13 -4.19 17.05
N GLU A 194 -7.63 -5.43 16.95
CA GLU A 194 -6.98 -6.11 18.06
C GLU A 194 -5.60 -5.52 18.37
N ALA A 195 -4.83 -5.18 17.33
CA ALA A 195 -3.55 -4.48 17.48
C ALA A 195 -3.74 -3.12 18.18
N LEU A 196 -4.78 -2.35 17.83
CA LEU A 196 -5.10 -1.09 18.49
C LEU A 196 -5.49 -1.28 19.96
N ARG A 197 -6.27 -2.34 20.30
CA ARG A 197 -6.61 -2.67 21.70
C ARG A 197 -5.36 -3.03 22.52
N ASP A 198 -4.50 -3.87 21.97
CA ASP A 198 -3.22 -4.23 22.62
C ASP A 198 -2.35 -2.98 22.81
N TRP A 199 -2.28 -2.11 21.80
CA TRP A 199 -1.48 -0.89 21.87
C TRP A 199 -1.96 0.06 22.98
N VAL A 200 -3.28 0.32 23.06
CA VAL A 200 -3.88 1.15 24.11
C VAL A 200 -3.57 0.59 25.52
N ALA A 201 -3.54 -0.72 25.67
CA ALA A 201 -3.25 -1.38 26.94
C ALA A 201 -1.75 -1.35 27.31
N ASN A 202 -0.84 -1.19 26.35
CA ASN A 202 0.61 -1.33 26.50
C ASN A 202 1.39 -0.13 25.95
N VAL A 203 0.87 1.08 26.05
CA VAL A 203 1.42 2.31 25.45
C VAL A 203 2.85 2.64 25.86
N HIS A 204 3.28 2.21 27.05
CA HIS A 204 4.56 2.62 27.62
C HIS A 204 5.76 1.93 26.95
N ASP A 205 5.66 0.66 26.66
CA ASP A 205 6.75 -0.19 26.17
C ASP A 205 6.60 -0.65 24.72
N THR A 206 5.39 -0.53 24.16
CA THR A 206 5.02 -1.09 22.87
C THR A 206 4.98 -0.04 21.77
N PHE A 207 5.59 -0.35 20.61
CA PHE A 207 5.43 0.39 19.38
C PHE A 207 4.59 -0.41 18.38
N TYR A 208 3.57 0.23 17.84
CA TYR A 208 2.75 -0.34 16.78
C TYR A 208 3.31 0.08 15.42
N ILE A 209 3.85 -0.88 14.66
CA ILE A 209 4.29 -0.67 13.27
C ILE A 209 3.07 -0.86 12.37
N ILE A 210 2.48 0.23 11.88
CA ILE A 210 1.33 0.20 10.97
C ILE A 210 1.79 -0.03 9.53
N GLY A 211 1.16 -1.00 8.85
CA GLY A 211 1.57 -1.45 7.52
C GLY A 211 0.99 -0.67 6.35
N THR A 212 0.16 0.32 6.58
CA THR A 212 -0.53 1.07 5.54
C THR A 212 -0.50 2.57 5.78
N ALA A 213 -0.78 3.39 4.74
CA ALA A 213 -0.82 4.85 4.83
C ALA A 213 -2.16 5.35 5.45
N ALA A 214 -2.67 4.64 6.45
CA ALA A 214 -3.88 4.95 7.21
C ALA A 214 -3.56 4.96 8.71
N GLY A 215 -4.56 5.24 9.54
CA GLY A 215 -4.38 5.37 10.98
C GLY A 215 -4.33 6.82 11.44
N PRO A 216 -4.19 7.06 12.76
CA PRO A 216 -4.14 8.42 13.30
C PRO A 216 -2.84 9.13 12.85
N HIS A 217 -2.92 10.43 12.59
CA HIS A 217 -1.71 11.22 12.36
C HIS A 217 -0.73 11.04 13.52
N PRO A 218 0.61 10.80 13.30
CA PRO A 218 1.34 11.06 12.05
C PRO A 218 1.46 9.85 11.11
N TYR A 219 0.81 8.70 11.36
CA TYR A 219 1.03 7.48 10.59
C TYR A 219 0.82 7.63 9.07
N PRO A 220 -0.25 8.27 8.56
CA PRO A 220 -0.42 8.40 7.11
C PRO A 220 0.76 9.12 6.45
N GLU A 221 1.22 10.22 7.02
CA GLU A 221 2.36 10.99 6.55
C GLU A 221 3.68 10.21 6.68
N MET A 222 3.92 9.63 7.84
CA MET A 222 5.13 8.88 8.15
C MET A 222 5.30 7.66 7.22
N VAL A 223 4.23 6.90 7.00
CA VAL A 223 4.24 5.76 6.08
C VAL A 223 4.46 6.22 4.65
N ARG A 224 3.78 7.29 4.21
CA ARG A 224 4.01 7.91 2.92
C ARG A 224 5.49 8.26 2.70
N ASP A 225 6.08 8.95 3.66
CA ASP A 225 7.45 9.46 3.53
C ASP A 225 8.46 8.31 3.44
N PHE A 226 8.33 7.27 4.27
CA PHE A 226 9.19 6.09 4.18
C PHE A 226 8.96 5.27 2.90
N GLN A 227 7.78 5.34 2.30
CA GLN A 227 7.49 4.70 1.03
C GLN A 227 7.85 5.56 -0.19
N SER A 228 8.03 6.88 -0.02
CA SER A 228 8.30 7.81 -1.13
C SER A 228 9.63 7.53 -1.84
N VAL A 229 10.50 6.72 -1.26
CA VAL A 229 11.70 6.18 -1.92
C VAL A 229 11.34 5.47 -3.24
N ILE A 230 10.16 4.83 -3.34
CA ILE A 230 9.66 4.19 -4.56
C ILE A 230 9.58 5.19 -5.71
N GLY A 231 8.86 6.28 -5.51
CA GLY A 231 8.67 7.32 -6.53
C GLY A 231 9.91 8.16 -6.76
N THR A 232 10.70 8.44 -5.72
CA THR A 232 11.97 9.18 -5.84
C THR A 232 12.97 8.46 -6.74
N GLU A 233 13.16 7.17 -6.52
CA GLU A 233 14.00 6.33 -7.39
C GLU A 233 13.39 6.20 -8.79
N SER A 234 12.08 5.98 -8.89
CA SER A 234 11.39 5.87 -10.18
C SER A 234 11.57 7.11 -11.04
N LYS A 235 11.49 8.30 -10.43
CA LYS A 235 11.68 9.58 -11.13
C LYS A 235 13.09 9.71 -11.69
N ALA A 236 14.11 9.37 -10.89
CA ALA A 236 15.50 9.39 -11.34
C ALA A 236 15.76 8.36 -12.43
N GLN A 237 15.31 7.12 -12.25
CA GLN A 237 15.55 6.01 -13.16
C GLN A 237 14.85 6.21 -14.52
N ILE A 238 13.62 6.76 -14.56
CA ILE A 238 12.92 7.01 -15.82
C ILE A 238 13.53 8.18 -16.58
N LEU A 239 14.00 9.21 -15.87
CA LEU A 239 14.74 10.32 -16.49
C LEU A 239 16.06 9.85 -17.08
N GLU A 240 16.76 8.92 -16.44
CA GLU A 240 17.97 8.30 -16.97
C GLU A 240 17.67 7.45 -18.23
N ALA A 241 16.59 6.66 -18.20
CA ALA A 241 16.25 5.73 -19.27
C ALA A 241 15.62 6.40 -20.49
N GLU A 242 14.76 7.42 -20.32
CA GLU A 242 13.92 7.99 -21.37
C GLU A 242 14.13 9.50 -21.57
N GLY A 243 14.90 10.16 -20.70
CA GLY A 243 15.13 11.62 -20.77
C GLY A 243 13.91 12.47 -20.40
N ARG A 244 12.80 11.86 -19.98
CA ARG A 244 11.55 12.53 -19.61
C ARG A 244 10.76 11.76 -18.55
N LEU A 245 9.77 12.42 -17.95
CA LEU A 245 8.84 11.80 -17.01
C LEU A 245 7.86 10.86 -17.73
N PRO A 246 7.26 9.87 -17.01
CA PRO A 246 6.22 9.01 -17.56
C PRO A 246 4.93 9.81 -17.77
N ASP A 247 4.12 9.36 -18.73
CA ASP A 247 2.79 9.93 -18.97
C ASP A 247 1.76 9.42 -17.94
N LEU A 248 1.95 8.20 -17.43
CA LEU A 248 1.01 7.57 -16.50
C LEU A 248 1.73 6.70 -15.48
N LEU A 249 1.37 6.89 -14.21
CA LEU A 249 1.73 6.00 -13.10
C LEU A 249 0.52 5.14 -12.73
N ILE A 250 0.75 3.84 -12.47
CA ILE A 250 -0.31 2.92 -12.05
C ILE A 250 0.16 2.14 -10.82
N ALA A 251 -0.70 2.07 -9.80
CA ALA A 251 -0.49 1.23 -8.62
C ALA A 251 -1.80 0.67 -8.08
N SER A 252 -1.76 -0.50 -7.46
CA SER A 252 -2.90 -1.05 -6.72
C SER A 252 -3.10 -0.34 -5.39
N VAL A 253 -4.36 -0.25 -4.95
CA VAL A 253 -4.73 0.49 -3.75
C VAL A 253 -5.65 -0.37 -2.87
N GLY A 254 -5.12 -0.78 -1.70
CA GLY A 254 -5.92 -1.20 -0.56
C GLY A 254 -5.88 -0.04 0.45
N GLY A 255 -5.10 -0.15 1.54
CA GLY A 255 -4.79 1.02 2.37
C GLY A 255 -3.90 2.07 1.68
N GLY A 256 -3.23 1.72 0.56
CA GLY A 256 -2.61 2.66 -0.38
C GLY A 256 -1.13 2.96 -0.17
N SER A 257 -0.40 2.26 0.72
CA SER A 257 1.00 2.62 1.03
C SER A 257 1.96 2.52 -0.17
N ASN A 258 1.82 1.50 -1.04
CA ASN A 258 2.64 1.38 -2.23
C ASN A 258 2.32 2.46 -3.27
N ALA A 259 1.04 2.79 -3.43
CA ALA A 259 0.58 3.77 -4.39
C ALA A 259 1.01 5.18 -4.00
N ILE A 260 0.80 5.59 -2.73
CA ILE A 260 1.24 6.91 -2.28
C ILE A 260 2.76 7.05 -2.32
N GLY A 261 3.49 5.95 -2.03
CA GLY A 261 4.95 5.91 -2.15
C GLY A 261 5.44 6.16 -3.58
N LEU A 262 4.73 5.64 -4.59
CA LEU A 262 5.01 5.92 -5.98
C LEU A 262 4.55 7.33 -6.37
N PHE A 263 3.33 7.74 -6.01
CA PHE A 263 2.68 8.95 -6.50
C PHE A 263 3.23 10.23 -5.88
N HIS A 264 3.52 10.23 -4.58
CA HIS A 264 3.88 11.44 -3.84
C HIS A 264 5.02 12.26 -4.46
N PRO A 265 6.15 11.68 -4.90
CA PRO A 265 7.22 12.44 -5.56
C PRO A 265 6.82 13.09 -6.91
N PHE A 266 5.71 12.67 -7.52
CA PHE A 266 5.20 13.19 -8.79
C PHE A 266 3.94 14.06 -8.64
N LEU A 267 3.43 14.29 -7.41
CA LEU A 267 2.17 15.00 -7.22
C LEU A 267 2.17 16.41 -7.79
N ASP A 268 3.31 17.09 -7.79
CA ASP A 268 3.46 18.44 -8.33
C ASP A 268 3.94 18.47 -9.80
N ASP A 269 4.01 17.31 -10.47
CA ASP A 269 4.26 17.21 -11.92
C ASP A 269 2.91 17.07 -12.65
N PRO A 270 2.27 18.14 -13.12
CA PRO A 270 0.88 18.10 -13.61
C PRO A 270 0.73 17.31 -14.92
N GLU A 271 1.82 17.13 -15.68
CA GLU A 271 1.86 16.31 -16.90
C GLU A 271 1.84 14.81 -16.65
N VAL A 272 2.11 14.37 -15.41
CA VAL A 272 2.11 12.95 -15.02
C VAL A 272 0.73 12.57 -14.50
N ALA A 273 -0.02 11.79 -15.26
CA ALA A 273 -1.29 11.21 -14.81
C ALA A 273 -1.05 10.09 -13.80
N MET A 274 -2.03 9.88 -12.90
CA MET A 274 -1.94 8.83 -11.87
C MET A 274 -3.24 8.04 -11.79
N LEU A 275 -3.12 6.72 -11.74
CA LEU A 275 -4.23 5.78 -11.68
C LEU A 275 -4.04 4.81 -10.51
N GLY A 276 -4.91 4.90 -9.52
CA GLY A 276 -5.04 3.95 -8.43
C GLY A 276 -6.07 2.87 -8.75
N ILE A 277 -5.72 1.61 -8.56
CA ILE A 277 -6.62 0.48 -8.84
C ILE A 277 -7.07 -0.17 -7.54
N GLU A 278 -8.37 -0.09 -7.27
CA GLU A 278 -9.05 -0.73 -6.15
C GLU A 278 -9.57 -2.13 -6.51
N ALA A 279 -9.75 -2.98 -5.51
CA ALA A 279 -10.35 -4.31 -5.70
C ALA A 279 -11.89 -4.21 -5.75
N ALA A 280 -12.46 -4.41 -6.93
CA ALA A 280 -13.92 -4.50 -7.11
C ALA A 280 -14.47 -5.92 -6.84
N GLY A 281 -13.64 -6.87 -6.41
CA GLY A 281 -14.08 -8.21 -6.00
C GLY A 281 -14.98 -8.88 -7.04
N HIS A 282 -16.22 -9.15 -6.65
CA HIS A 282 -17.24 -9.72 -7.53
C HIS A 282 -18.04 -8.65 -8.31
N GLY A 283 -17.64 -7.38 -8.23
CA GLY A 283 -18.27 -6.24 -8.92
C GLY A 283 -18.79 -5.17 -7.96
N LEU A 284 -18.66 -3.90 -8.36
CA LEU A 284 -19.09 -2.73 -7.56
C LEU A 284 -20.62 -2.67 -7.31
N ASN A 285 -21.39 -3.40 -8.09
CA ASN A 285 -22.85 -3.53 -7.91
C ASN A 285 -23.24 -4.64 -6.92
N THR A 286 -22.26 -5.27 -6.27
CA THR A 286 -22.45 -6.27 -5.22
C THR A 286 -21.99 -5.70 -3.87
N THR A 287 -22.22 -6.43 -2.78
CA THR A 287 -21.66 -6.12 -1.46
C THR A 287 -20.26 -6.74 -1.26
N GLN A 288 -19.74 -7.44 -2.27
CA GLN A 288 -18.49 -8.21 -2.18
C GLN A 288 -17.37 -7.51 -2.97
N HIS A 289 -16.89 -6.38 -2.46
CA HIS A 289 -15.76 -5.63 -3.00
C HIS A 289 -15.01 -4.89 -1.87
N ALA A 290 -13.82 -4.38 -2.16
CA ALA A 290 -13.00 -3.59 -1.23
C ALA A 290 -12.68 -2.18 -1.79
N ALA A 291 -13.47 -1.71 -2.75
CA ALA A 291 -13.26 -0.43 -3.43
C ALA A 291 -13.86 0.72 -2.60
N SER A 292 -13.07 1.28 -1.68
CA SER A 292 -13.53 2.27 -0.70
C SER A 292 -13.77 3.65 -1.31
N LEU A 293 -12.98 4.07 -2.31
CA LEU A 293 -13.18 5.36 -2.98
C LEU A 293 -14.33 5.32 -3.99
N THR A 294 -14.40 4.25 -4.77
CA THR A 294 -15.43 4.14 -5.83
C THR A 294 -16.79 3.68 -5.31
N GLY A 295 -16.85 2.96 -4.19
CA GLY A 295 -18.09 2.41 -3.63
C GLY A 295 -18.41 2.85 -2.20
N GLY A 296 -17.54 3.59 -1.52
CA GLY A 296 -17.69 3.96 -0.11
C GLY A 296 -18.17 5.39 0.13
N LYS A 297 -18.13 5.80 1.39
CA LYS A 297 -18.50 7.14 1.87
C LYS A 297 -17.48 7.62 2.91
N PRO A 298 -17.33 8.96 3.12
CA PRO A 298 -16.49 9.47 4.19
C PRO A 298 -16.99 9.05 5.58
N GLY A 299 -16.06 8.64 6.44
CA GLY A 299 -16.32 8.26 7.82
C GLY A 299 -15.02 8.11 8.61
N ILE A 300 -15.09 7.57 9.82
CA ILE A 300 -13.93 7.39 10.70
C ILE A 300 -13.66 5.90 10.87
N LEU A 301 -12.42 5.51 10.55
CA LEU A 301 -11.95 4.13 10.72
C LEU A 301 -10.50 4.14 11.21
N HIS A 302 -10.18 3.31 12.20
CA HIS A 302 -8.81 3.10 12.71
C HIS A 302 -8.06 4.41 13.03
N GLY A 303 -8.77 5.41 13.56
CA GLY A 303 -8.16 6.65 14.05
C GLY A 303 -8.01 7.79 13.05
N ASN A 304 -8.51 7.67 11.84
CA ASN A 304 -8.53 8.74 10.83
C ASN A 304 -9.87 8.85 10.11
N LYS A 305 -10.18 10.05 9.59
CA LYS A 305 -11.30 10.27 8.68
C LYS A 305 -10.86 9.95 7.25
N THR A 306 -11.62 9.10 6.57
CA THR A 306 -11.30 8.63 5.22
C THR A 306 -12.56 8.14 4.51
N TYR A 307 -12.47 7.74 3.23
CA TYR A 307 -13.49 6.94 2.58
C TYR A 307 -13.45 5.51 3.11
N LEU A 308 -14.64 4.94 3.37
CA LEU A 308 -14.76 3.57 3.86
C LEU A 308 -16.08 2.94 3.41
N LEU A 309 -16.11 1.61 3.43
CA LEU A 309 -17.32 0.83 3.17
C LEU A 309 -18.16 0.73 4.44
N GLN A 310 -19.40 1.18 4.37
CA GLN A 310 -20.36 1.09 5.47
C GLN A 310 -21.76 0.82 4.92
N ASP A 311 -22.56 0.13 5.73
CA ASP A 311 -23.96 -0.12 5.46
C ASP A 311 -24.85 1.10 5.71
N GLU A 312 -26.18 0.90 5.61
CA GLU A 312 -27.17 1.98 5.82
C GLU A 312 -27.21 2.47 7.26
N ASP A 313 -26.86 1.63 8.23
CA ASP A 313 -26.80 1.95 9.65
C ASP A 313 -25.43 2.54 10.08
N GLY A 314 -24.51 2.70 9.13
CA GLY A 314 -23.16 3.26 9.36
C GLY A 314 -22.17 2.23 9.95
N GLN A 315 -22.52 0.94 9.97
CA GLN A 315 -21.58 -0.11 10.38
C GLN A 315 -20.58 -0.38 9.27
N ILE A 316 -19.35 -0.70 9.66
CA ILE A 316 -18.30 -1.04 8.68
C ILE A 316 -18.66 -2.34 7.98
N ALA A 317 -18.87 -2.27 6.67
CA ALA A 317 -19.16 -3.43 5.85
C ALA A 317 -17.96 -4.37 5.73
N GLU A 318 -18.24 -5.66 5.55
CA GLU A 318 -17.18 -6.60 5.19
C GLU A 318 -16.67 -6.28 3.79
N ALA A 319 -15.35 -6.20 3.65
CA ALA A 319 -14.70 -6.09 2.37
C ALA A 319 -14.50 -7.48 1.75
N HIS A 320 -14.31 -7.54 0.44
CA HIS A 320 -13.95 -8.75 -0.27
C HIS A 320 -12.95 -8.47 -1.39
N SER A 321 -11.90 -9.25 -1.45
CA SER A 321 -10.96 -9.35 -2.56
C SER A 321 -10.30 -10.73 -2.56
N ILE A 322 -10.04 -11.28 -3.74
CA ILE A 322 -9.17 -12.45 -3.90
C ILE A 322 -7.76 -12.17 -3.36
N SER A 323 -7.34 -10.91 -3.41
CA SER A 323 -6.08 -10.44 -2.82
C SER A 323 -6.28 -10.07 -1.36
N ALA A 324 -5.74 -10.87 -0.43
CA ALA A 324 -5.82 -10.59 1.01
C ALA A 324 -5.18 -9.23 1.40
N GLY A 325 -4.26 -8.69 0.60
CA GLY A 325 -3.64 -7.38 0.85
C GLY A 325 -4.49 -6.19 0.41
N LEU A 326 -5.55 -6.42 -0.37
CA LEU A 326 -6.55 -5.42 -0.77
C LEU A 326 -7.90 -5.60 -0.06
N ASP A 327 -8.05 -6.64 0.75
CA ASP A 327 -9.27 -6.96 1.51
C ASP A 327 -9.36 -6.06 2.76
N TYR A 328 -9.66 -4.77 2.55
CA TYR A 328 -9.73 -3.75 3.59
C TYR A 328 -10.83 -2.73 3.26
N PRO A 329 -11.76 -2.43 4.20
CA PRO A 329 -12.92 -1.58 3.95
C PRO A 329 -12.64 -0.07 4.04
N GLY A 330 -11.41 0.35 3.99
CA GLY A 330 -11.00 1.76 4.09
C GLY A 330 -9.76 2.05 3.25
N ILE A 331 -9.29 3.29 3.29
CA ILE A 331 -8.15 3.74 2.51
C ILE A 331 -7.36 4.81 3.28
N GLY A 332 -6.14 5.12 2.86
CA GLY A 332 -5.36 6.24 3.40
C GLY A 332 -6.04 7.59 3.14
N PRO A 333 -6.03 8.52 4.12
CA PRO A 333 -6.73 9.80 4.00
C PRO A 333 -6.16 10.69 2.90
N GLU A 334 -4.88 10.59 2.58
CA GLU A 334 -4.27 11.32 1.47
C GLU A 334 -4.86 10.88 0.12
N HIS A 335 -5.11 9.58 -0.07
CA HIS A 335 -5.81 9.08 -1.26
C HIS A 335 -7.24 9.62 -1.37
N SER A 336 -7.95 9.73 -0.24
CA SER A 336 -9.30 10.32 -0.21
C SER A 336 -9.27 11.77 -0.70
N TRP A 337 -8.32 12.55 -0.23
CA TRP A 337 -8.11 13.93 -0.65
C TRP A 337 -7.66 14.05 -2.11
N LEU A 338 -6.75 13.20 -2.57
CA LEU A 338 -6.30 13.18 -3.96
C LEU A 338 -7.42 12.80 -4.95
N ASN A 339 -8.34 11.93 -4.52
CA ASN A 339 -9.56 11.61 -5.26
C ASN A 339 -10.48 12.84 -5.37
N ASP A 340 -10.77 13.48 -4.25
CA ASP A 340 -11.71 14.61 -4.21
C ASP A 340 -11.18 15.85 -4.96
N THR A 341 -9.85 16.04 -4.97
CA THR A 341 -9.19 17.09 -5.76
C THR A 341 -9.02 16.73 -7.22
N GLY A 342 -9.28 15.48 -7.62
CA GLY A 342 -9.09 14.99 -8.99
C GLY A 342 -7.62 14.86 -9.43
N ARG A 343 -6.66 14.89 -8.48
CA ARG A 343 -5.24 14.73 -8.81
C ARG A 343 -4.90 13.29 -9.19
N VAL A 344 -5.58 12.33 -8.61
CA VAL A 344 -5.44 10.90 -8.91
C VAL A 344 -6.81 10.34 -9.27
N VAL A 345 -6.86 9.54 -10.32
CA VAL A 345 -8.07 8.79 -10.71
C VAL A 345 -8.04 7.42 -10.08
N TYR A 346 -9.20 6.94 -9.60
CA TYR A 346 -9.32 5.60 -9.01
C TYR A 346 -10.38 4.78 -9.74
N GLU A 347 -10.08 3.49 -9.98
CA GLU A 347 -10.95 2.57 -10.69
C GLU A 347 -10.97 1.19 -10.01
N GLY A 348 -12.13 0.53 -10.04
CA GLY A 348 -12.28 -0.83 -9.55
C GLY A 348 -11.95 -1.89 -10.60
N VAL A 349 -11.32 -2.98 -10.16
CA VAL A 349 -10.97 -4.16 -10.96
C VAL A 349 -11.47 -5.41 -10.25
N THR A 350 -12.13 -6.30 -10.99
CA THR A 350 -12.68 -7.55 -10.45
C THR A 350 -11.61 -8.61 -10.23
N ASP A 351 -11.93 -9.59 -9.38
CA ASP A 351 -11.05 -10.73 -9.08
C ASP A 351 -10.70 -11.54 -10.34
N THR A 352 -11.65 -11.72 -11.24
CA THR A 352 -11.44 -12.44 -12.52
C THR A 352 -10.45 -11.71 -13.42
N GLU A 353 -10.62 -10.39 -13.59
CA GLU A 353 -9.69 -9.58 -14.39
C GLU A 353 -8.28 -9.60 -13.79
N ALA A 354 -8.17 -9.53 -12.46
CA ALA A 354 -6.88 -9.59 -11.76
C ALA A 354 -6.18 -10.95 -11.98
N LEU A 355 -6.92 -12.07 -11.96
CA LEU A 355 -6.38 -13.41 -12.25
C LEU A 355 -5.89 -13.53 -13.70
N ASP A 356 -6.62 -12.97 -14.67
CA ASP A 356 -6.23 -12.96 -16.08
C ASP A 356 -4.94 -12.17 -16.28
N ALA A 357 -4.83 -10.98 -15.65
CA ALA A 357 -3.64 -10.15 -15.71
C ALA A 357 -2.44 -10.79 -14.99
N PHE A 358 -2.66 -11.50 -13.87
CA PHE A 358 -1.66 -12.33 -13.20
C PHE A 358 -1.05 -13.34 -14.16
N GLN A 359 -1.91 -14.15 -14.82
CA GLN A 359 -1.46 -15.17 -15.75
C GLN A 359 -0.74 -14.58 -16.97
N LEU A 360 -1.24 -13.43 -17.49
CA LEU A 360 -0.59 -12.72 -18.59
C LEU A 360 0.83 -12.32 -18.22
N CYS A 361 1.03 -11.67 -17.07
CA CYS A 361 2.35 -11.25 -16.61
C CYS A 361 3.30 -12.44 -16.46
N CYS A 362 2.83 -13.55 -15.85
CA CYS A 362 3.62 -14.77 -15.71
C CYS A 362 4.07 -15.32 -17.07
N LYS A 363 3.18 -15.39 -18.05
CA LYS A 363 3.46 -15.98 -19.38
C LYS A 363 4.35 -15.07 -20.25
N VAL A 364 4.16 -13.76 -20.13
CA VAL A 364 4.78 -12.79 -21.01
C VAL A 364 6.14 -12.32 -20.48
N GLU A 365 6.24 -12.00 -19.18
CA GLU A 365 7.46 -11.45 -18.58
C GLU A 365 8.24 -12.47 -17.72
N GLY A 366 7.66 -13.63 -17.42
CA GLY A 366 8.26 -14.58 -16.48
C GLY A 366 8.31 -14.04 -15.05
N ILE A 367 7.47 -13.07 -14.72
CA ILE A 367 7.34 -12.47 -13.40
C ILE A 367 6.04 -12.97 -12.78
N ILE A 368 6.11 -13.54 -11.58
CA ILE A 368 4.93 -13.94 -10.80
C ILE A 368 4.60 -12.77 -9.84
N PRO A 369 3.71 -11.84 -10.22
CA PRO A 369 3.39 -10.68 -9.40
C PRO A 369 2.48 -11.10 -8.25
N ALA A 370 2.45 -10.36 -7.15
CA ALA A 370 1.40 -10.55 -6.15
C ALA A 370 0.02 -10.22 -6.74
N LEU A 371 -1.04 -10.83 -6.22
CA LEU A 371 -2.42 -10.54 -6.64
C LEU A 371 -2.77 -9.06 -6.51
N GLU A 372 -2.19 -8.36 -5.53
CA GLU A 372 -2.30 -6.91 -5.40
C GLU A 372 -1.84 -6.20 -6.69
N CYS A 373 -0.64 -6.52 -7.18
CA CYS A 373 -0.08 -5.91 -8.40
C CYS A 373 -0.85 -6.28 -9.65
N SER A 374 -1.48 -7.45 -9.66
CA SER A 374 -2.27 -7.93 -10.79
C SER A 374 -3.47 -7.01 -11.06
N HIS A 375 -4.06 -6.40 -10.02
CA HIS A 375 -5.08 -5.36 -10.19
C HIS A 375 -4.50 -4.15 -10.94
N ALA A 376 -3.30 -3.69 -10.59
CA ALA A 376 -2.64 -2.59 -11.29
C ALA A 376 -2.35 -2.92 -12.77
N LEU A 377 -2.00 -4.17 -13.07
CA LEU A 377 -1.79 -4.63 -14.45
C LEU A 377 -3.08 -4.60 -15.29
N VAL A 378 -4.25 -4.81 -14.70
CA VAL A 378 -5.52 -4.60 -15.42
C VAL A 378 -5.70 -3.14 -15.81
N GLY A 379 -5.35 -2.20 -14.91
CA GLY A 379 -5.32 -0.77 -15.23
C GLY A 379 -4.44 -0.46 -16.44
N LEU A 380 -3.26 -1.07 -16.51
CA LEU A 380 -2.37 -0.98 -17.69
C LEU A 380 -3.06 -1.53 -18.96
N ILE A 381 -3.63 -2.75 -18.89
CA ILE A 381 -4.27 -3.41 -20.04
C ILE A 381 -5.44 -2.56 -20.58
N ARG A 382 -6.22 -1.95 -19.70
CA ARG A 382 -7.35 -1.09 -20.08
C ARG A 382 -6.90 0.24 -20.72
N ARG A 383 -5.77 0.80 -20.29
CA ARG A 383 -5.25 2.09 -20.77
C ARG A 383 -4.39 1.96 -22.04
N ALA A 384 -3.64 0.89 -22.18
CA ALA A 384 -2.69 0.73 -23.28
C ALA A 384 -3.28 0.95 -24.69
N PRO A 385 -4.49 0.44 -25.04
CA PRO A 385 -5.10 0.68 -26.36
C PRO A 385 -5.46 2.15 -26.64
N LEU A 386 -5.51 2.99 -25.60
CA LEU A 386 -5.88 4.41 -25.70
C LEU A 386 -4.65 5.32 -25.83
N MET A 387 -3.47 4.84 -25.42
CA MET A 387 -2.22 5.62 -25.33
C MET A 387 -1.39 5.47 -26.60
N ASP A 388 -0.66 6.52 -26.96
CA ASP A 388 0.22 6.52 -28.13
C ASP A 388 1.52 5.73 -27.85
N ARG A 389 2.19 5.29 -28.93
CA ARG A 389 3.37 4.41 -28.84
C ARG A 389 4.59 5.04 -28.16
N ASP A 390 4.70 6.35 -28.21
CA ASP A 390 5.79 7.12 -27.58
C ASP A 390 5.51 7.48 -26.13
N GLN A 391 4.27 7.27 -25.66
CA GLN A 391 3.91 7.46 -24.24
C GLN A 391 4.51 6.36 -23.37
N ILE A 392 4.72 6.69 -22.10
CA ILE A 392 5.37 5.84 -21.10
C ILE A 392 4.41 5.59 -19.94
N VAL A 393 4.21 4.31 -19.62
CA VAL A 393 3.48 3.89 -18.43
C VAL A 393 4.45 3.22 -17.45
N LEU A 394 4.40 3.65 -16.19
CA LEU A 394 5.13 3.02 -15.10
C LEU A 394 4.15 2.35 -14.13
N VAL A 395 4.29 1.04 -13.96
CA VAL A 395 3.48 0.23 -13.03
C VAL A 395 4.32 -0.21 -11.84
N ASN A 396 3.79 -0.05 -10.62
CA ASN A 396 4.44 -0.55 -9.41
C ASN A 396 4.14 -2.03 -9.18
N ILE A 397 5.15 -2.89 -9.33
CA ILE A 397 5.07 -4.30 -8.93
C ILE A 397 5.44 -4.38 -7.46
N SER A 398 4.45 -4.15 -6.59
CA SER A 398 4.63 -3.88 -5.17
C SER A 398 4.98 -5.10 -4.31
N GLY A 399 4.82 -6.32 -4.84
CA GLY A 399 5.14 -7.57 -4.15
C GLY A 399 5.15 -8.78 -5.09
N ARG A 400 5.81 -9.85 -4.66
CA ARG A 400 5.90 -11.12 -5.41
C ARG A 400 4.73 -12.05 -5.06
N GLY A 401 4.36 -12.90 -6.03
CA GLY A 401 3.20 -13.78 -5.97
C GLY A 401 3.42 -15.15 -5.34
N ASP A 402 4.63 -15.45 -4.85
CA ASP A 402 4.90 -16.75 -4.21
C ASP A 402 3.95 -17.06 -3.05
N LYS A 403 3.48 -16.02 -2.35
CA LYS A 403 2.51 -16.15 -1.26
C LYS A 403 1.10 -16.50 -1.74
N ASP A 404 0.79 -16.22 -3.01
CA ASP A 404 -0.56 -16.32 -3.58
C ASP A 404 -0.78 -17.61 -4.39
N ILE A 405 0.25 -18.44 -4.55
CA ILE A 405 0.23 -19.61 -5.43
C ILE A 405 -0.93 -20.55 -5.09
N PHE A 406 -1.21 -20.80 -3.82
CA PHE A 406 -2.33 -21.66 -3.40
C PHE A 406 -3.69 -21.04 -3.74
N THR A 407 -3.86 -19.75 -3.46
CA THR A 407 -5.09 -19.00 -3.79
C THR A 407 -5.34 -19.00 -5.29
N VAL A 408 -4.27 -18.76 -6.07
CA VAL A 408 -4.36 -18.76 -7.55
C VAL A 408 -4.65 -20.17 -8.08
N ALA A 409 -4.01 -21.21 -7.53
CA ALA A 409 -4.27 -22.60 -7.94
C ALA A 409 -5.73 -22.98 -7.69
N ASP A 410 -6.27 -22.68 -6.52
CA ASP A 410 -7.67 -22.94 -6.18
C ASP A 410 -8.63 -22.20 -7.13
N ALA A 411 -8.38 -20.91 -7.38
CA ALA A 411 -9.19 -20.10 -8.27
C ALA A 411 -9.17 -20.58 -9.74
N LEU A 412 -8.05 -21.16 -10.18
CA LEU A 412 -7.88 -21.75 -11.51
C LEU A 412 -8.30 -23.23 -11.58
N GLY A 413 -8.75 -23.82 -10.47
CA GLY A 413 -9.13 -25.25 -10.41
C GLY A 413 -7.94 -26.21 -10.57
N ALA A 414 -6.72 -25.74 -10.33
CA ALA A 414 -5.52 -26.55 -10.39
C ALA A 414 -5.32 -27.32 -9.06
N LYS A 415 -4.99 -28.62 -9.16
CA LYS A 415 -4.60 -29.41 -7.99
C LYS A 415 -3.10 -29.23 -7.74
N MET A 416 -2.72 -28.77 -6.55
CA MET A 416 -1.33 -28.70 -6.09
C MET A 416 -0.99 -29.89 -5.19
#